data_d6ae4bf4fca9907a11d52d47dd457f68
#
_entry.id   d6ae4bf4fca9907a11d52d47dd457f68
#
_cell.length_a   1.000
_cell.length_b   1.000
_cell.length_c   1.000
_cell.angle_alpha   90.00
_cell.angle_beta   90.00
_cell.angle_gamma   90.00
#
_symmetry.space_group_name_H-M   'P 1'
#
loop_
_entity.id
_entity.type
_entity.pdbx_description
1 polymer ?
#
loop_
_entity_poly.entity_id
_entity_poly.type
_entity_poly.pdbx_seq_one_letter_code
_entity_poly.pdbx_strand_id
1 'polypeptide(L)'
;MKRGLNRYQKEVQMSKLEQLLQGVAVEWKQLGEVADYEQPTQFLVSSKNYDVRYKTPVLTAGKTFILGYTDETNGIYKASVNPVIIFDDFTTANKWVDFDFKAKSSAMKMITSKDESIALIKYIYYWLNTLPSELMDGDHKRQWISNFANKLIPIPPLPVQAEIVRILDNFTELQAELQAELQARKSQYNYYRETLLSFEEDEVEWKTLGEVSKVLRGRRLTRDMLAPDEKYPVFHGGLEPLGFYSEYNRPANTVMIINVGASAGTVGFSNDDFWSSDGCFCLEHSVLINNKFLYYFLIGEQHFLKSRVRVAGIPTLDNFVVEKLQIPIPSLVEQSRIVSILDKFDILTTSISEGLPKEIALRKKQYEYYRDMLLTFPKSEL
;
A
#
# COMPACT_ATOMS: atom_id res chain seq x y z
N MET A 1 -25.96 8.17 19.12
CA MET A 1 -25.68 9.62 19.15
C MET A 1 -24.37 10.05 18.42
N LYS A 2 -23.50 9.17 17.91
CA LYS A 2 -22.26 9.53 17.21
C LYS A 2 -22.40 9.79 15.70
N ARG A 3 -23.54 9.50 15.07
CA ARG A 3 -23.73 9.72 13.61
C ARG A 3 -24.19 11.15 13.23
N GLY A 4 -24.69 11.95 14.16
CA GLY A 4 -25.17 13.32 13.90
C GLY A 4 -24.07 14.38 13.89
N LEU A 5 -23.02 14.21 14.69
CA LEU A 5 -21.91 15.18 14.81
C LEU A 5 -21.05 15.23 13.52
N ASN A 6 -20.93 14.12 12.81
CA ASN A 6 -20.09 14.02 11.60
C ASN A 6 -20.69 14.76 10.38
N ARG A 7 -22.02 14.90 10.30
CA ARG A 7 -22.70 15.60 9.20
C ARG A 7 -22.65 17.12 9.39
N TYR A 8 -22.84 17.60 10.61
CA TYR A 8 -22.76 19.03 10.95
C TYR A 8 -21.32 19.58 10.83
N GLN A 9 -20.31 18.81 11.25
CA GLN A 9 -18.90 19.19 11.04
C GLN A 9 -18.51 19.20 9.57
N LYS A 10 -19.04 18.27 8.76
CA LYS A 10 -18.82 18.23 7.30
C LYS A 10 -19.44 19.45 6.59
N GLU A 11 -20.65 19.83 6.93
CA GLU A 11 -21.33 20.99 6.33
C GLU A 11 -20.69 22.32 6.74
N VAL A 12 -20.26 22.46 8.00
CA VAL A 12 -19.56 23.68 8.47
C VAL A 12 -18.15 23.78 7.88
N GLN A 13 -17.47 22.65 7.66
CA GLN A 13 -16.13 22.63 7.05
C GLN A 13 -16.20 22.88 5.54
N MET A 14 -17.20 22.35 4.83
CA MET A 14 -17.43 22.68 3.42
C MET A 14 -17.74 24.15 3.23
N SER A 15 -18.59 24.76 4.07
CA SER A 15 -18.91 26.19 3.95
C SER A 15 -17.69 27.11 4.12
N LYS A 16 -16.74 26.74 4.97
CA LYS A 16 -15.47 27.48 5.13
C LYS A 16 -14.54 27.36 3.92
N LEU A 17 -14.48 26.19 3.29
CA LEU A 17 -13.65 25.97 2.09
C LEU A 17 -14.25 26.65 0.85
N GLU A 18 -15.57 26.60 0.69
CA GLU A 18 -16.26 27.36 -0.35
C GLU A 18 -16.08 28.86 -0.15
N GLN A 19 -16.18 29.37 1.08
CA GLN A 19 -15.90 30.78 1.41
C GLN A 19 -14.45 31.17 1.13
N LEU A 20 -13.47 30.26 1.31
CA LEU A 20 -12.06 30.52 1.00
C LEU A 20 -11.82 30.80 -0.48
N LEU A 21 -12.57 30.14 -1.36
CA LEU A 21 -12.39 30.23 -2.81
C LEU A 21 -13.39 31.21 -3.48
N GLN A 22 -14.48 31.55 -2.80
CA GLN A 22 -15.56 32.36 -3.38
C GLN A 22 -15.11 33.80 -3.60
N GLY A 23 -15.18 34.27 -4.86
CA GLY A 23 -14.84 35.64 -5.23
C GLY A 23 -13.36 35.98 -5.17
N VAL A 24 -12.47 34.97 -5.03
CA VAL A 24 -11.01 35.17 -5.03
C VAL A 24 -10.55 35.56 -6.43
N ALA A 25 -9.89 36.70 -6.55
CA ALA A 25 -9.22 37.09 -7.79
C ALA A 25 -8.01 36.19 -8.03
N VAL A 26 -7.96 35.55 -9.18
CA VAL A 26 -6.91 34.62 -9.55
C VAL A 26 -6.23 35.08 -10.84
N GLU A 27 -4.93 35.23 -10.78
CA GLU A 27 -4.11 35.50 -11.96
C GLU A 27 -3.64 34.14 -12.55
N TRP A 28 -3.76 33.96 -13.86
CA TRP A 28 -3.27 32.78 -14.55
C TRP A 28 -1.90 33.06 -15.16
N LYS A 29 -0.88 32.33 -14.75
CA LYS A 29 0.51 32.45 -15.25
C LYS A 29 0.98 31.14 -15.84
N GLN A 30 1.96 31.21 -16.76
CA GLN A 30 2.65 29.99 -17.14
C GLN A 30 3.47 29.48 -15.96
N LEU A 31 3.53 28.16 -15.76
CA LEU A 31 4.28 27.58 -14.66
C LEU A 31 5.76 28.02 -14.68
N GLY A 32 6.38 28.11 -15.87
CA GLY A 32 7.73 28.61 -16.06
C GLY A 32 7.94 30.09 -15.72
N GLU A 33 6.88 30.88 -15.54
CA GLU A 33 6.98 32.27 -15.07
C GLU A 33 7.13 32.34 -13.52
N VAL A 34 6.58 31.37 -12.80
CA VAL A 34 6.57 31.35 -11.32
C VAL A 34 7.48 30.28 -10.72
N ALA A 35 7.86 29.28 -11.49
CA ALA A 35 8.78 28.21 -11.08
C ALA A 35 10.05 28.21 -11.93
N ASP A 36 11.17 27.89 -11.31
CA ASP A 36 12.45 27.67 -11.97
C ASP A 36 12.87 26.22 -11.80
N TYR A 37 13.88 25.80 -12.57
CA TYR A 37 14.44 24.47 -12.41
C TYR A 37 15.97 24.48 -12.46
N GLU A 38 16.57 23.63 -11.67
CA GLU A 38 18.00 23.35 -11.69
C GLU A 38 18.25 21.86 -11.99
N GLN A 39 19.32 21.58 -12.75
CA GLN A 39 19.81 20.21 -12.86
C GLN A 39 20.71 19.88 -11.67
N PRO A 40 20.62 18.68 -11.09
CA PRO A 40 21.34 18.31 -9.87
C PRO A 40 22.84 18.06 -10.11
N THR A 41 23.45 18.63 -11.13
CA THR A 41 24.83 18.34 -11.57
C THR A 41 25.85 18.55 -10.46
N GLN A 42 25.67 19.58 -9.61
CA GLN A 42 26.55 19.89 -8.47
C GLN A 42 26.35 18.93 -7.28
N PHE A 43 25.24 18.21 -7.24
CA PHE A 43 24.79 17.37 -6.14
C PHE A 43 24.88 15.88 -6.45
N LEU A 44 25.49 15.51 -7.59
CA LEU A 44 25.64 14.10 -7.97
C LEU A 44 26.57 13.36 -7.02
N VAL A 45 26.22 12.10 -6.71
CA VAL A 45 27.13 11.20 -6.00
C VAL A 45 28.29 10.79 -6.92
N SER A 46 29.48 10.71 -6.34
CA SER A 46 30.70 10.26 -7.03
C SER A 46 30.87 8.75 -6.94
N SER A 47 30.44 8.14 -5.83
CA SER A 47 30.55 6.72 -5.54
C SER A 47 29.21 6.00 -5.63
N LYS A 48 29.26 4.68 -5.88
CA LYS A 48 28.11 3.75 -5.74
C LYS A 48 28.13 2.99 -4.41
N ASN A 49 29.01 3.38 -3.49
CA ASN A 49 29.10 2.76 -2.17
C ASN A 49 28.00 3.30 -1.26
N TYR A 50 26.86 2.59 -1.22
CA TYR A 50 25.73 2.95 -0.38
C TYR A 50 25.66 2.02 0.83
N ASP A 51 25.43 2.59 2.01
CA ASP A 51 25.27 1.84 3.25
C ASP A 51 24.17 2.49 4.10
N VAL A 52 23.31 1.66 4.72
CA VAL A 52 22.21 2.12 5.59
C VAL A 52 22.70 2.88 6.84
N ARG A 53 23.98 2.74 7.20
CA ARG A 53 24.62 3.45 8.32
C ARG A 53 24.99 4.89 7.98
N TYR A 54 25.05 5.25 6.69
CA TYR A 54 25.35 6.61 6.26
C TYR A 54 24.13 7.52 6.42
N LYS A 55 24.33 8.82 6.48
CA LYS A 55 23.28 9.78 6.85
C LYS A 55 22.63 10.48 5.66
N THR A 56 23.37 10.68 4.57
CA THR A 56 22.90 11.47 3.43
C THR A 56 22.19 10.57 2.42
N PRO A 57 20.87 10.71 2.23
CA PRO A 57 20.14 9.94 1.23
C PRO A 57 20.56 10.34 -0.18
N VAL A 58 20.55 9.35 -1.07
CA VAL A 58 20.80 9.49 -2.50
C VAL A 58 19.48 9.30 -3.26
N LEU A 59 19.00 10.35 -3.88
CA LEU A 59 17.71 10.36 -4.56
C LEU A 59 17.81 9.98 -6.04
N THR A 60 16.77 9.31 -6.53
CA THR A 60 16.48 9.14 -7.93
C THR A 60 15.10 9.75 -8.25
N ALA A 61 14.86 10.06 -9.52
CA ALA A 61 13.52 10.48 -9.95
C ALA A 61 12.54 9.30 -10.15
N GLY A 62 13.04 8.05 -10.18
CA GLY A 62 12.25 6.86 -10.47
C GLY A 62 11.43 6.32 -9.29
N LYS A 63 10.85 5.12 -9.49
CA LYS A 63 9.99 4.44 -8.49
C LYS A 63 10.70 4.23 -7.13
N THR A 64 11.97 3.84 -7.16
CA THR A 64 12.82 3.76 -5.96
C THR A 64 13.40 5.14 -5.68
N PHE A 65 12.66 5.96 -4.94
CA PHE A 65 13.01 7.36 -4.72
C PHE A 65 14.31 7.54 -3.94
N ILE A 66 14.49 6.86 -2.80
CA ILE A 66 15.74 6.79 -2.05
C ILE A 66 16.45 5.51 -2.47
N LEU A 67 17.57 5.66 -3.19
CA LEU A 67 18.36 4.54 -3.68
C LEU A 67 19.23 3.92 -2.58
N GLY A 68 19.67 4.71 -1.63
CA GLY A 68 20.54 4.34 -0.52
C GLY A 68 21.07 5.59 0.17
N TYR A 69 22.10 5.41 1.00
CA TYR A 69 22.71 6.50 1.75
C TYR A 69 24.21 6.54 1.46
N THR A 70 24.80 7.74 1.48
CA THR A 70 26.23 7.97 1.23
C THR A 70 26.89 8.70 2.38
N ASP A 71 28.19 8.51 2.53
CA ASP A 71 29.06 9.24 3.47
C ASP A 71 29.72 10.47 2.84
N GLU A 72 29.45 10.74 1.57
CA GLU A 72 29.96 11.94 0.91
C GLU A 72 29.44 13.21 1.60
N THR A 73 30.35 14.11 1.95
CA THR A 73 30.04 15.36 2.67
C THR A 73 29.95 16.58 1.77
N ASN A 74 30.51 16.52 0.54
CA ASN A 74 30.50 17.59 -0.44
C ASN A 74 29.33 17.45 -1.42
N GLY A 75 28.87 18.58 -1.97
CA GLY A 75 27.80 18.59 -2.97
C GLY A 75 26.49 18.01 -2.45
N ILE A 76 26.12 18.33 -1.22
CA ILE A 76 24.83 18.00 -0.62
C ILE A 76 23.86 19.17 -0.86
N TYR A 77 22.72 18.91 -1.48
CA TYR A 77 21.67 19.91 -1.58
C TYR A 77 20.98 20.08 -0.22
N LYS A 78 20.87 21.34 0.23
CA LYS A 78 20.35 21.70 1.56
C LYS A 78 18.84 21.96 1.51
N ALA A 79 18.05 20.90 1.22
CA ALA A 79 16.60 21.00 1.14
C ALA A 79 15.95 21.23 2.52
N SER A 80 16.63 20.95 3.61
CA SER A 80 16.18 21.32 4.97
C SER A 80 16.08 22.82 5.18
N VAL A 81 16.80 23.63 4.38
CA VAL A 81 16.76 25.09 4.40
C VAL A 81 15.97 25.64 3.21
N ASN A 82 16.16 25.05 2.03
CA ASN A 82 15.51 25.44 0.78
C ASN A 82 14.80 24.20 0.18
N PRO A 83 13.56 23.92 0.60
CA PRO A 83 12.81 22.79 0.08
C PRO A 83 12.67 22.83 -1.45
N VAL A 84 12.54 21.65 -2.05
CA VAL A 84 12.56 21.51 -3.51
C VAL A 84 11.58 20.43 -3.97
N ILE A 85 11.05 20.58 -5.18
CA ILE A 85 10.29 19.53 -5.86
C ILE A 85 11.24 18.77 -6.78
N ILE A 86 11.42 17.47 -6.54
CA ILE A 86 12.11 16.59 -7.48
C ILE A 86 11.12 16.16 -8.55
N PHE A 87 11.41 16.48 -9.79
CA PHE A 87 10.56 16.18 -10.94
C PHE A 87 11.31 15.24 -11.91
N ASP A 88 10.67 14.14 -12.26
CA ASP A 88 11.16 13.22 -13.29
C ASP A 88 10.79 13.76 -14.67
N ASP A 89 11.79 14.16 -15.44
CA ASP A 89 11.62 14.80 -16.75
C ASP A 89 11.08 13.84 -17.85
N PHE A 90 10.95 12.54 -17.54
CA PHE A 90 10.43 11.52 -18.45
C PHE A 90 9.05 10.98 -18.03
N THR A 91 8.89 10.69 -16.75
CA THR A 91 7.64 10.10 -16.23
C THR A 91 6.68 11.13 -15.66
N THR A 92 7.10 12.39 -15.55
CA THR A 92 6.37 13.50 -14.92
C THR A 92 6.07 13.32 -13.44
N ALA A 93 6.53 12.22 -12.84
CA ALA A 93 6.41 11.99 -11.41
C ALA A 93 7.15 13.08 -10.63
N ASN A 94 6.53 13.56 -9.55
CA ASN A 94 7.15 14.57 -8.71
C ASN A 94 7.08 14.21 -7.23
N LYS A 95 8.04 14.72 -6.44
CA LYS A 95 8.18 14.47 -5.02
C LYS A 95 8.60 15.73 -4.30
N TRP A 96 7.95 16.02 -3.17
CA TRP A 96 8.40 17.03 -2.22
C TRP A 96 9.61 16.56 -1.45
N VAL A 97 10.63 17.41 -1.30
CA VAL A 97 11.84 17.13 -0.51
C VAL A 97 12.20 18.35 0.33
N ASP A 98 12.25 18.14 1.65
CA ASP A 98 12.62 19.10 2.69
C ASP A 98 13.73 18.56 3.59
N PHE A 99 14.49 17.58 3.13
CA PHE A 99 15.65 17.00 3.79
C PHE A 99 16.87 17.00 2.88
N ASP A 100 18.05 17.14 3.46
CA ASP A 100 19.33 17.21 2.73
C ASP A 100 19.61 15.93 1.96
N PHE A 101 20.08 16.03 0.71
CA PHE A 101 20.28 14.87 -0.16
C PHE A 101 21.41 15.04 -1.17
N LYS A 102 21.83 13.94 -1.77
CA LYS A 102 22.58 13.90 -3.03
C LYS A 102 21.75 13.22 -4.12
N ALA A 103 22.04 13.53 -5.37
CA ALA A 103 21.33 13.00 -6.53
C ALA A 103 22.12 11.88 -7.22
N LYS A 104 21.39 10.89 -7.74
CA LYS A 104 21.99 9.77 -8.49
C LYS A 104 22.33 10.15 -9.93
N SER A 105 21.48 10.94 -10.56
CA SER A 105 21.62 11.24 -11.99
C SER A 105 21.04 12.62 -12.33
N SER A 106 21.49 13.18 -13.45
CA SER A 106 20.99 14.45 -13.99
C SER A 106 19.63 14.33 -14.71
N ALA A 107 19.00 13.17 -14.70
CA ALA A 107 17.70 12.96 -15.33
C ALA A 107 16.54 13.63 -14.56
N MET A 108 16.74 13.95 -13.28
CA MET A 108 15.77 14.70 -12.50
C MET A 108 15.91 16.21 -12.70
N LYS A 109 14.82 16.93 -12.50
CA LYS A 109 14.80 18.39 -12.32
C LYS A 109 14.53 18.70 -10.86
N MET A 110 15.18 19.73 -10.37
CA MET A 110 14.96 20.32 -9.05
C MET A 110 14.17 21.61 -9.25
N ILE A 111 12.88 21.60 -8.89
CA ILE A 111 11.99 22.74 -9.15
C ILE A 111 11.90 23.57 -7.87
N THR A 112 12.05 24.88 -8.03
CA THR A 112 11.92 25.88 -6.95
C THR A 112 10.92 26.96 -7.34
N SER A 113 10.41 27.72 -6.39
CA SER A 113 9.70 28.97 -6.70
C SER A 113 10.69 30.05 -7.14
N LYS A 114 10.34 30.84 -8.14
CA LYS A 114 11.11 32.02 -8.52
C LYS A 114 10.98 33.15 -7.52
N ASP A 115 9.78 33.27 -6.93
CA ASP A 115 9.47 34.29 -5.94
C ASP A 115 8.32 33.79 -5.04
N GLU A 116 8.69 33.43 -3.79
CA GLU A 116 7.74 33.01 -2.76
C GLU A 116 6.73 34.08 -2.35
N SER A 117 6.98 35.34 -2.71
CA SER A 117 6.00 36.44 -2.51
C SER A 117 4.89 36.44 -3.57
N ILE A 118 5.03 35.64 -4.62
CA ILE A 118 4.04 35.45 -5.69
C ILE A 118 3.42 34.07 -5.62
N ALA A 119 4.26 33.03 -5.56
CA ALA A 119 3.80 31.65 -5.58
C ALA A 119 4.61 30.78 -4.61
N LEU A 120 3.95 30.24 -3.59
CA LEU A 120 4.57 29.32 -2.65
C LEU A 120 4.97 28.03 -3.36
N ILE A 121 6.20 27.57 -3.16
CA ILE A 121 6.67 26.33 -3.79
C ILE A 121 5.79 25.12 -3.44
N LYS A 122 5.29 25.04 -2.20
CA LYS A 122 4.42 23.95 -1.78
C LYS A 122 3.03 24.00 -2.42
N TYR A 123 2.53 25.20 -2.73
CA TYR A 123 1.32 25.39 -3.55
C TYR A 123 1.55 24.87 -4.98
N ILE A 124 2.70 25.21 -5.59
CA ILE A 124 3.11 24.71 -6.90
C ILE A 124 3.19 23.17 -6.88
N TYR A 125 3.77 22.58 -5.83
CA TYR A 125 3.85 21.11 -5.67
C TYR A 125 2.47 20.46 -5.67
N TYR A 126 1.53 20.97 -4.89
CA TYR A 126 0.18 20.41 -4.84
C TYR A 126 -0.57 20.58 -6.16
N TRP A 127 -0.39 21.72 -6.82
CA TRP A 127 -1.00 21.94 -8.12
C TRP A 127 -0.42 21.02 -9.20
N LEU A 128 0.88 20.78 -9.23
CA LEU A 128 1.53 19.81 -10.13
C LEU A 128 0.93 18.41 -9.98
N ASN A 129 0.53 18.02 -8.78
CA ASN A 129 -0.09 16.72 -8.51
C ASN A 129 -1.58 16.63 -8.95
N THR A 130 -2.18 17.71 -9.45
CA THR A 130 -3.51 17.67 -10.11
C THR A 130 -3.40 17.35 -11.60
N LEU A 131 -2.21 17.50 -12.18
CA LEU A 131 -2.01 17.29 -13.61
C LEU A 131 -1.98 15.78 -13.91
N PRO A 132 -2.67 15.35 -15.00
CA PRO A 132 -2.60 13.95 -15.42
C PRO A 132 -1.17 13.59 -15.82
N SER A 133 -0.77 12.36 -15.53
CA SER A 133 0.47 11.77 -16.05
C SER A 133 0.28 11.52 -17.56
N GLU A 134 0.68 12.47 -18.38
CA GLU A 134 0.62 12.34 -19.84
C GLU A 134 1.79 11.48 -20.34
N LEU A 135 1.79 10.20 -20.00
CA LEU A 135 2.68 9.23 -20.62
C LEU A 135 2.11 8.87 -22.01
N MET A 136 2.56 9.56 -23.04
CA MET A 136 2.44 9.04 -24.40
C MET A 136 3.48 7.94 -24.59
N ASP A 137 3.05 6.72 -24.86
CA ASP A 137 3.91 5.60 -25.19
C ASP A 137 4.85 6.00 -26.34
N GLY A 138 6.16 5.98 -26.08
CA GLY A 138 7.21 6.20 -27.09
C GLY A 138 7.80 7.61 -27.16
N ASP A 139 7.33 8.59 -26.42
CA ASP A 139 7.93 9.94 -26.43
C ASP A 139 8.99 10.10 -25.33
N HIS A 140 10.27 9.94 -25.70
CA HIS A 140 11.43 10.18 -24.81
C HIS A 140 11.80 11.67 -24.67
N LYS A 141 10.86 12.59 -24.95
CA LYS A 141 11.11 14.03 -24.80
C LYS A 141 11.10 14.44 -23.33
N ARG A 142 11.93 15.42 -23.02
CA ARG A 142 11.97 16.05 -21.70
C ARG A 142 10.71 16.87 -21.49
N GLN A 143 9.94 16.53 -20.47
CA GLN A 143 8.58 17.05 -20.27
C GLN A 143 8.54 18.45 -19.64
N TRP A 144 9.55 18.83 -18.84
CA TRP A 144 9.48 20.12 -18.16
C TRP A 144 9.48 21.29 -19.15
N ILE A 145 10.50 21.42 -20.00
CA ILE A 145 10.66 22.56 -20.89
C ILE A 145 9.61 22.55 -22.02
N SER A 146 9.32 21.38 -22.58
CA SER A 146 8.44 21.26 -23.75
C SER A 146 6.95 21.31 -23.40
N ASN A 147 6.56 20.96 -22.19
CA ASN A 147 5.17 20.77 -21.79
C ASN A 147 4.84 21.51 -20.48
N PHE A 148 5.46 21.12 -19.37
CA PHE A 148 5.01 21.56 -18.03
C PHE A 148 5.24 23.05 -17.79
N ALA A 149 6.36 23.62 -18.20
CA ALA A 149 6.65 25.04 -18.04
C ALA A 149 5.61 25.96 -18.73
N ASN A 150 4.92 25.47 -19.76
CA ASN A 150 3.91 26.21 -20.51
C ASN A 150 2.48 26.03 -19.97
N LYS A 151 2.26 25.13 -19.00
CA LYS A 151 0.92 24.94 -18.42
C LYS A 151 0.56 26.14 -17.57
N LEU A 152 -0.72 26.57 -17.68
CA LEU A 152 -1.24 27.69 -16.90
C LEU A 152 -1.60 27.23 -15.48
N ILE A 153 -0.94 27.81 -14.51
CA ILE A 153 -1.23 27.65 -13.07
C ILE A 153 -2.04 28.83 -12.56
N PRO A 154 -3.12 28.60 -11.78
CA PRO A 154 -3.84 29.68 -11.10
C PRO A 154 -3.02 30.20 -9.91
N ILE A 155 -2.88 31.51 -9.78
CA ILE A 155 -2.16 32.18 -8.70
C ILE A 155 -3.15 33.00 -7.88
N PRO A 156 -3.81 32.43 -6.86
CA PRO A 156 -4.60 33.18 -5.91
C PRO A 156 -3.69 33.99 -4.96
N PRO A 157 -4.24 34.94 -4.19
CA PRO A 157 -3.46 35.66 -3.18
C PRO A 157 -2.74 34.74 -2.19
N LEU A 158 -1.55 35.14 -1.73
CA LEU A 158 -0.71 34.34 -0.82
C LEU A 158 -1.44 33.77 0.41
N PRO A 159 -2.32 34.52 1.10
CA PRO A 159 -3.07 33.94 2.22
C PRO A 159 -3.95 32.75 1.82
N VAL A 160 -4.50 32.75 0.60
CA VAL A 160 -5.29 31.63 0.05
C VAL A 160 -4.38 30.47 -0.29
N GLN A 161 -3.24 30.71 -0.94
CA GLN A 161 -2.24 29.66 -1.20
C GLN A 161 -1.78 29.00 0.11
N ALA A 162 -1.46 29.82 1.13
CA ALA A 162 -1.01 29.31 2.44
C ALA A 162 -2.09 28.44 3.12
N GLU A 163 -3.35 28.84 3.06
CA GLU A 163 -4.43 28.06 3.66
C GLU A 163 -4.69 26.77 2.88
N ILE A 164 -4.61 26.77 1.53
CA ILE A 164 -4.66 25.57 0.70
C ILE A 164 -3.53 24.61 1.08
N VAL A 165 -2.31 25.12 1.17
CA VAL A 165 -1.14 24.33 1.59
C VAL A 165 -1.36 23.72 2.96
N ARG A 166 -1.79 24.51 3.96
CA ARG A 166 -2.04 24.05 5.32
C ARG A 166 -3.07 22.91 5.36
N ILE A 167 -4.15 23.02 4.58
CA ILE A 167 -5.17 21.96 4.51
C ILE A 167 -4.62 20.69 3.90
N LEU A 168 -3.90 20.81 2.78
CA LEU A 168 -3.37 19.63 2.08
C LEU A 168 -2.20 18.96 2.84
N ASP A 169 -1.39 19.75 3.56
CA ASP A 169 -0.38 19.25 4.48
C ASP A 169 -0.98 18.38 5.58
N ASN A 170 -2.04 18.85 6.25
CA ASN A 170 -2.73 18.09 7.28
C ASN A 170 -3.23 16.72 6.76
N PHE A 171 -3.71 16.65 5.51
CA PHE A 171 -4.10 15.37 4.90
C PHE A 171 -2.90 14.46 4.63
N THR A 172 -1.79 15.03 4.17
CA THR A 172 -0.57 14.26 3.87
C THR A 172 0.06 13.69 5.15
N GLU A 173 0.11 14.51 6.22
CA GLU A 173 0.57 14.09 7.54
C GLU A 173 -0.31 12.97 8.11
N LEU A 174 -1.63 13.14 8.09
CA LEU A 174 -2.56 12.10 8.54
C LEU A 174 -2.40 10.79 7.77
N GLN A 175 -2.20 10.85 6.44
CA GLN A 175 -1.93 9.66 5.65
C GLN A 175 -0.62 8.98 6.03
N ALA A 176 0.44 9.76 6.28
CA ALA A 176 1.73 9.23 6.73
C ALA A 176 1.62 8.57 8.12
N GLU A 177 0.90 9.21 9.06
CA GLU A 177 0.64 8.65 10.39
C GLU A 177 -0.13 7.33 10.31
N LEU A 178 -1.19 7.26 9.51
CA LEU A 178 -1.97 6.04 9.34
C LEU A 178 -1.17 4.90 8.69
N GLN A 179 -0.27 5.22 7.76
CA GLN A 179 0.64 4.23 7.17
C GLN A 179 1.67 3.72 8.19
N ALA A 180 2.23 4.60 9.00
CA ALA A 180 3.14 4.24 10.08
C ALA A 180 2.45 3.37 11.15
N GLU A 181 1.21 3.74 11.53
CA GLU A 181 0.38 2.96 12.46
C GLU A 181 0.11 1.56 11.88
N LEU A 182 -0.30 1.45 10.61
CA LEU A 182 -0.53 0.15 9.96
C LEU A 182 0.74 -0.72 10.00
N GLN A 183 1.91 -0.14 9.73
CA GLN A 183 3.17 -0.88 9.77
C GLN A 183 3.52 -1.32 11.21
N ALA A 184 3.33 -0.46 12.19
CA ALA A 184 3.53 -0.79 13.61
C ALA A 184 2.59 -1.92 14.06
N ARG A 185 1.30 -1.87 13.67
CA ARG A 185 0.35 -2.93 14.00
C ARG A 185 0.66 -4.25 13.31
N LYS A 186 1.15 -4.24 12.08
CA LYS A 186 1.64 -5.45 11.41
C LYS A 186 2.84 -6.08 12.13
N SER A 187 3.78 -5.27 12.58
CA SER A 187 4.92 -5.76 13.37
C SER A 187 4.46 -6.33 14.71
N GLN A 188 3.52 -5.66 15.37
CA GLN A 188 2.91 -6.12 16.62
C GLN A 188 2.15 -7.43 16.43
N TYR A 189 1.36 -7.55 15.35
CA TYR A 189 0.67 -8.79 14.98
C TYR A 189 1.64 -9.96 14.82
N ASN A 190 2.73 -9.77 14.07
CA ASN A 190 3.73 -10.82 13.87
C ASN A 190 4.35 -11.28 15.20
N TYR A 191 4.72 -10.32 16.06
CA TYR A 191 5.25 -10.61 17.38
C TYR A 191 4.28 -11.46 18.24
N TYR A 192 3.01 -11.02 18.34
CA TYR A 192 2.01 -11.77 19.11
C TYR A 192 1.68 -13.13 18.50
N ARG A 193 1.62 -13.23 17.17
CA ARG A 193 1.40 -14.52 16.50
C ARG A 193 2.53 -15.49 16.84
N GLU A 194 3.78 -15.09 16.71
CA GLU A 194 4.94 -15.91 17.04
C GLU A 194 4.94 -16.30 18.52
N THR A 195 4.71 -15.36 19.43
CA THR A 195 4.70 -15.63 20.87
C THR A 195 3.55 -16.53 21.33
N LEU A 196 2.32 -16.28 20.82
CA LEU A 196 1.13 -17.04 21.24
C LEU A 196 1.04 -18.43 20.63
N LEU A 197 1.76 -18.69 19.53
CA LEU A 197 1.77 -19.97 18.84
C LEU A 197 3.07 -20.75 19.06
N SER A 198 4.00 -20.24 19.89
CA SER A 198 5.18 -20.94 20.34
C SER A 198 4.85 -21.70 21.62
N PHE A 199 5.05 -23.02 21.59
CA PHE A 199 4.85 -23.92 22.72
C PHE A 199 6.10 -24.77 22.92
N GLU A 200 6.50 -25.00 24.17
CA GLU A 200 7.55 -25.96 24.47
C GLU A 200 7.01 -27.40 24.32
N GLU A 201 7.90 -28.35 24.05
CA GLU A 201 7.49 -29.73 23.78
C GLU A 201 6.76 -30.42 24.94
N ASP A 202 7.01 -29.99 26.17
CA ASP A 202 6.39 -30.52 27.40
C ASP A 202 5.14 -29.76 27.84
N GLU A 203 4.83 -28.62 27.23
CA GLU A 203 3.65 -27.80 27.58
C GLU A 203 2.36 -28.30 26.92
N VAL A 204 2.45 -28.86 25.74
CA VAL A 204 1.28 -29.29 24.93
C VAL A 204 1.59 -30.60 24.20
N GLU A 205 0.52 -31.34 23.88
CA GLU A 205 0.65 -32.50 23.00
C GLU A 205 0.92 -32.03 21.57
N TRP A 206 1.91 -32.66 20.91
CA TRP A 206 2.21 -32.44 19.51
C TRP A 206 1.69 -33.60 18.67
N LYS A 207 0.97 -33.30 17.59
CA LYS A 207 0.45 -34.29 16.64
C LYS A 207 0.81 -33.89 15.21
N THR A 208 0.87 -34.89 14.32
CA THR A 208 0.93 -34.58 12.91
C THR A 208 -0.40 -33.98 12.43
N LEU A 209 -0.36 -33.11 11.43
CA LEU A 209 -1.58 -32.54 10.85
C LEU A 209 -2.52 -33.64 10.34
N GLY A 210 -1.98 -34.73 9.78
CA GLY A 210 -2.76 -35.87 9.32
C GLY A 210 -3.50 -36.64 10.41
N GLU A 211 -3.08 -36.53 11.71
CA GLU A 211 -3.80 -37.11 12.86
C GLU A 211 -4.99 -36.27 13.30
N VAL A 212 -4.95 -34.96 13.07
CA VAL A 212 -5.97 -34.00 13.53
C VAL A 212 -6.82 -33.41 12.42
N SER A 213 -6.48 -33.68 11.17
CA SER A 213 -7.15 -33.13 9.98
C SER A 213 -7.00 -34.07 8.80
N LYS A 214 -7.99 -34.10 7.92
CA LYS A 214 -7.84 -34.73 6.61
C LYS A 214 -7.45 -33.69 5.57
N VAL A 215 -6.39 -33.94 4.83
CA VAL A 215 -5.97 -33.12 3.70
C VAL A 215 -6.76 -33.54 2.46
N LEU A 216 -7.76 -32.75 2.12
CA LEU A 216 -8.66 -33.03 1.01
C LEU A 216 -8.24 -32.27 -0.24
N ARG A 217 -8.03 -32.97 -1.34
CA ARG A 217 -7.80 -32.36 -2.64
C ARG A 217 -9.13 -31.91 -3.25
N GLY A 218 -9.12 -30.75 -3.89
CA GLY A 218 -10.29 -30.24 -4.60
C GLY A 218 -10.58 -30.97 -5.92
N ARG A 219 -11.72 -30.65 -6.53
CA ARG A 219 -12.17 -31.19 -7.80
C ARG A 219 -12.08 -30.12 -8.89
N ARG A 220 -11.34 -30.45 -9.96
CA ARG A 220 -11.12 -29.50 -11.07
C ARG A 220 -12.43 -29.05 -11.69
N LEU A 221 -12.55 -27.71 -11.89
CA LEU A 221 -13.48 -27.05 -12.79
C LEU A 221 -12.69 -26.44 -13.95
N THR A 222 -13.30 -26.45 -15.13
CA THR A 222 -12.77 -25.74 -16.29
C THR A 222 -13.29 -24.30 -16.33
N ARG A 223 -12.56 -23.38 -16.97
CA ARG A 223 -12.90 -21.95 -16.94
C ARG A 223 -14.24 -21.63 -17.60
N ASP A 224 -14.66 -22.43 -18.57
CA ASP A 224 -15.94 -22.33 -19.25
C ASP A 224 -17.15 -22.65 -18.36
N MET A 225 -16.93 -23.28 -17.21
CA MET A 225 -17.97 -23.53 -16.20
C MET A 225 -18.13 -22.37 -15.19
N LEU A 226 -17.26 -21.35 -15.24
CA LEU A 226 -17.26 -20.25 -14.29
C LEU A 226 -18.02 -19.06 -14.90
N ALA A 227 -18.83 -18.38 -14.07
CA ALA A 227 -19.52 -17.16 -14.46
C ALA A 227 -19.40 -16.08 -13.36
N PRO A 228 -19.31 -14.78 -13.72
CA PRO A 228 -19.14 -13.70 -12.74
C PRO A 228 -20.32 -13.56 -11.76
N ASP A 229 -21.52 -13.93 -12.20
CA ASP A 229 -22.78 -13.75 -11.45
C ASP A 229 -23.13 -14.97 -10.58
N GLU A 230 -22.28 -16.00 -10.56
CA GLU A 230 -22.48 -17.17 -9.73
C GLU A 230 -22.09 -16.91 -8.26
N LYS A 231 -22.56 -17.77 -7.36
CA LYS A 231 -22.56 -17.50 -5.93
C LYS A 231 -21.24 -17.82 -5.22
N TYR A 232 -20.62 -18.96 -5.56
CA TYR A 232 -19.55 -19.52 -4.76
C TYR A 232 -18.18 -19.29 -5.42
N PRO A 233 -17.20 -18.68 -4.70
CA PRO A 233 -15.86 -18.48 -5.24
C PRO A 233 -15.15 -19.80 -5.49
N VAL A 234 -14.38 -19.87 -6.57
CA VAL A 234 -13.59 -21.05 -6.97
C VAL A 234 -12.11 -20.76 -6.77
N PHE A 235 -11.45 -21.51 -5.88
CA PHE A 235 -10.02 -21.38 -5.64
C PHE A 235 -9.24 -22.51 -6.34
N HIS A 236 -8.13 -22.17 -6.97
CA HIS A 236 -7.26 -23.11 -7.67
C HIS A 236 -5.78 -22.91 -7.28
N GLY A 237 -5.02 -22.13 -8.01
CA GLY A 237 -3.57 -21.93 -7.82
C GLY A 237 -3.20 -20.64 -7.10
N GLY A 238 -4.12 -20.01 -6.39
CA GLY A 238 -3.96 -18.76 -5.64
C GLY A 238 -5.08 -18.52 -4.66
N LEU A 239 -4.95 -17.48 -3.82
CA LEU A 239 -5.97 -17.06 -2.85
C LEU A 239 -7.02 -16.11 -3.45
N GLU A 240 -6.77 -15.57 -4.64
CA GLU A 240 -7.80 -14.86 -5.40
C GLU A 240 -8.68 -15.87 -6.13
N PRO A 241 -10.01 -15.72 -6.11
CA PRO A 241 -10.90 -16.59 -6.83
C PRO A 241 -10.61 -16.60 -8.33
N LEU A 242 -10.54 -17.77 -8.93
CA LEU A 242 -10.44 -17.93 -10.39
C LEU A 242 -11.70 -17.46 -11.12
N GLY A 243 -12.84 -17.44 -10.44
CA GLY A 243 -14.18 -17.09 -10.86
C GLY A 243 -15.18 -17.60 -9.85
N PHE A 244 -16.47 -17.67 -10.26
CA PHE A 244 -17.56 -18.13 -9.39
C PHE A 244 -18.30 -19.29 -10.04
N TYR A 245 -18.95 -20.13 -9.20
CA TYR A 245 -19.71 -21.32 -9.63
C TYR A 245 -21.01 -21.46 -8.82
N SER A 246 -21.98 -22.16 -9.37
CA SER A 246 -23.31 -22.35 -8.77
C SER A 246 -23.33 -23.25 -7.53
N GLU A 247 -22.32 -24.11 -7.36
CA GLU A 247 -22.23 -25.07 -6.28
C GLU A 247 -20.93 -24.85 -5.46
N TYR A 248 -20.93 -25.36 -4.23
CA TYR A 248 -19.73 -25.44 -3.41
C TYR A 248 -19.38 -26.89 -3.06
N ASN A 249 -18.10 -27.17 -2.79
CA ASN A 249 -17.65 -28.48 -2.33
C ASN A 249 -16.88 -28.40 -0.98
N ARG A 250 -16.76 -27.20 -0.43
CA ARG A 250 -16.17 -26.94 0.89
C ARG A 250 -17.01 -25.92 1.63
N PRO A 251 -17.30 -26.16 2.92
CA PRO A 251 -18.03 -25.21 3.74
C PRO A 251 -17.18 -23.98 4.11
N ALA A 252 -17.86 -22.95 4.56
CA ALA A 252 -17.24 -21.80 5.23
C ALA A 252 -16.32 -22.22 6.40
N ASN A 253 -15.47 -21.31 6.84
CA ASN A 253 -14.50 -21.52 7.92
C ASN A 253 -13.51 -22.66 7.65
N THR A 254 -13.07 -22.80 6.42
CA THR A 254 -12.14 -23.85 6.00
C THR A 254 -10.75 -23.28 5.71
N VAL A 255 -9.74 -23.91 6.29
CA VAL A 255 -8.33 -23.65 5.97
C VAL A 255 -7.97 -24.27 4.64
N MET A 256 -7.27 -23.52 3.80
CA MET A 256 -6.79 -23.99 2.50
C MET A 256 -5.27 -23.79 2.35
N ILE A 257 -4.63 -24.65 1.57
CA ILE A 257 -3.22 -24.55 1.20
C ILE A 257 -3.13 -24.71 -0.31
N ILE A 258 -2.59 -23.72 -0.98
CA ILE A 258 -2.35 -23.80 -2.42
C ILE A 258 -1.26 -24.84 -2.67
N ASN A 259 -1.55 -25.84 -3.49
CA ASN A 259 -0.62 -26.95 -3.72
C ASN A 259 0.01 -26.96 -5.10
N VAL A 260 -0.38 -26.07 -6.02
CA VAL A 260 0.15 -26.02 -7.38
C VAL A 260 0.33 -24.57 -7.88
N GLY A 261 1.34 -24.36 -8.73
CA GLY A 261 1.63 -23.07 -9.36
C GLY A 261 2.57 -22.18 -8.53
N ALA A 262 2.73 -20.92 -8.97
CA ALA A 262 3.64 -19.96 -8.36
C ALA A 262 3.33 -19.67 -6.87
N SER A 263 2.10 -19.87 -6.46
CA SER A 263 1.63 -19.64 -5.08
C SER A 263 1.64 -20.94 -4.23
N ALA A 264 2.19 -22.04 -4.72
CA ALA A 264 2.24 -23.30 -3.96
C ALA A 264 2.89 -23.09 -2.57
N GLY A 265 2.31 -23.68 -1.54
CA GLY A 265 2.69 -23.49 -0.13
C GLY A 265 2.06 -22.26 0.53
N THR A 266 1.24 -21.49 -0.17
CA THR A 266 0.51 -20.37 0.43
C THR A 266 -0.71 -20.88 1.20
N VAL A 267 -0.86 -20.39 2.43
CA VAL A 267 -1.97 -20.73 3.33
C VAL A 267 -3.06 -19.67 3.23
N GLY A 268 -4.32 -20.10 3.18
CA GLY A 268 -5.49 -19.24 3.14
C GLY A 268 -6.61 -19.74 4.04
N PHE A 269 -7.64 -18.91 4.17
CA PHE A 269 -8.84 -19.21 4.93
C PHE A 269 -10.08 -18.65 4.20
N SER A 270 -11.12 -19.46 4.05
CA SER A 270 -12.39 -18.99 3.50
C SER A 270 -13.42 -18.82 4.62
N ASN A 271 -14.02 -17.63 4.69
CA ASN A 271 -15.15 -17.36 5.57
C ASN A 271 -16.50 -17.77 4.94
N ASP A 272 -16.51 -18.04 3.64
CA ASP A 272 -17.70 -18.41 2.86
C ASP A 272 -17.59 -19.84 2.35
N ASP A 273 -18.71 -20.45 2.04
CA ASP A 273 -18.76 -21.69 1.27
C ASP A 273 -18.11 -21.47 -0.10
N PHE A 274 -17.33 -22.43 -0.59
CA PHE A 274 -16.56 -22.27 -1.80
C PHE A 274 -16.33 -23.57 -2.55
N TRP A 275 -15.88 -23.46 -3.79
CA TRP A 275 -15.39 -24.59 -4.55
C TRP A 275 -13.86 -24.65 -4.53
N SER A 276 -13.33 -25.76 -3.97
CA SER A 276 -11.91 -26.09 -4.08
C SER A 276 -11.65 -26.86 -5.35
N SER A 277 -10.81 -26.31 -6.23
CA SER A 277 -10.30 -26.99 -7.42
C SER A 277 -9.04 -27.82 -7.07
N ASP A 278 -8.53 -28.58 -8.03
CA ASP A 278 -7.42 -29.54 -7.84
C ASP A 278 -6.07 -28.89 -7.51
N GLY A 279 -5.96 -27.55 -7.61
CA GLY A 279 -4.79 -26.76 -7.19
C GLY A 279 -4.83 -26.23 -5.76
N CYS A 280 -5.80 -26.69 -4.95
CA CYS A 280 -6.00 -26.25 -3.58
C CYS A 280 -6.32 -27.44 -2.67
N PHE A 281 -5.49 -27.66 -1.63
CA PHE A 281 -5.83 -28.53 -0.51
C PHE A 281 -6.74 -27.81 0.47
N CYS A 282 -7.68 -28.55 1.06
CA CYS A 282 -8.54 -28.08 2.14
C CYS A 282 -8.41 -29.00 3.33
N LEU A 283 -8.40 -28.42 4.53
CA LEU A 283 -8.23 -29.17 5.78
C LEU A 283 -9.60 -29.38 6.44
N GLU A 284 -10.02 -30.66 6.50
CA GLU A 284 -11.19 -31.05 7.28
C GLU A 284 -10.71 -31.41 8.70
N HIS A 285 -10.93 -30.48 9.63
CA HIS A 285 -10.44 -30.59 11.00
C HIS A 285 -11.27 -31.55 11.86
N SER A 286 -10.64 -32.06 12.93
CA SER A 286 -11.31 -32.84 13.97
C SER A 286 -11.83 -31.92 15.08
N VAL A 287 -12.54 -32.52 16.05
CA VAL A 287 -13.04 -31.82 17.25
C VAL A 287 -11.92 -31.34 18.18
N LEU A 288 -10.67 -31.76 17.96
CA LEU A 288 -9.51 -31.41 18.80
C LEU A 288 -8.91 -30.05 18.44
N ILE A 289 -9.21 -29.51 17.25
CA ILE A 289 -8.57 -28.31 16.76
C ILE A 289 -9.55 -27.27 16.23
N ASN A 290 -9.37 -26.02 16.64
CA ASN A 290 -10.10 -24.88 16.11
C ASN A 290 -9.54 -24.49 14.74
N ASN A 291 -10.37 -24.31 13.73
CA ASN A 291 -9.97 -23.98 12.36
C ASN A 291 -9.18 -22.67 12.26
N LYS A 292 -9.56 -21.65 13.00
CA LYS A 292 -8.83 -20.37 13.00
C LYS A 292 -7.48 -20.51 13.70
N PHE A 293 -7.41 -21.28 14.78
CA PHE A 293 -6.13 -21.59 15.42
C PHE A 293 -5.19 -22.32 14.45
N LEU A 294 -5.70 -23.34 13.75
CA LEU A 294 -4.97 -24.05 12.72
C LEU A 294 -4.48 -23.12 11.61
N TYR A 295 -5.35 -22.20 11.14
CA TYR A 295 -5.00 -21.21 10.14
C TYR A 295 -3.83 -20.33 10.59
N TYR A 296 -3.92 -19.74 11.79
CA TYR A 296 -2.87 -18.85 12.31
C TYR A 296 -1.53 -19.57 12.52
N PHE A 297 -1.59 -20.81 12.99
CA PHE A 297 -0.39 -21.64 13.12
C PHE A 297 0.24 -21.90 11.75
N LEU A 298 -0.54 -22.34 10.77
CA LEU A 298 -0.04 -22.64 9.43
C LEU A 298 0.46 -21.40 8.66
N ILE A 299 -0.06 -20.20 8.94
CA ILE A 299 0.52 -18.95 8.44
C ILE A 299 1.97 -18.77 8.96
N GLY A 300 2.24 -19.12 10.21
CA GLY A 300 3.60 -19.16 10.76
C GLY A 300 4.51 -20.13 10.00
N GLU A 301 3.99 -21.30 9.70
CA GLU A 301 4.68 -22.37 8.99
C GLU A 301 4.75 -22.21 7.45
N GLN A 302 4.18 -21.12 6.91
CA GLN A 302 4.10 -20.93 5.46
C GLN A 302 5.47 -20.89 4.78
N HIS A 303 6.50 -20.38 5.46
CA HIS A 303 7.87 -20.40 4.92
C HIS A 303 8.38 -21.83 4.78
N PHE A 304 8.15 -22.68 5.78
CA PHE A 304 8.48 -24.10 5.72
C PHE A 304 7.74 -24.79 4.57
N LEU A 305 6.42 -24.61 4.45
CA LEU A 305 5.63 -25.20 3.36
C LEU A 305 6.16 -24.78 1.99
N LYS A 306 6.47 -23.50 1.79
CA LYS A 306 7.06 -22.98 0.54
C LYS A 306 8.43 -23.56 0.24
N SER A 307 9.25 -23.80 1.27
CA SER A 307 10.57 -24.43 1.10
C SER A 307 10.50 -25.91 0.64
N ARG A 308 9.35 -26.56 0.84
CA ARG A 308 9.09 -27.95 0.45
C ARG A 308 8.40 -28.09 -0.91
N VAL A 309 8.11 -26.98 -1.58
CA VAL A 309 7.56 -26.99 -2.94
C VAL A 309 8.58 -27.55 -3.92
N ARG A 310 8.19 -28.58 -4.65
CA ARG A 310 8.99 -29.13 -5.72
C ARG A 310 8.91 -28.23 -6.94
N VAL A 311 10.05 -27.69 -7.38
CA VAL A 311 10.14 -26.71 -8.46
C VAL A 311 10.44 -27.29 -9.84
N ALA A 312 10.66 -28.62 -9.95
CA ALA A 312 10.87 -29.28 -11.23
C ALA A 312 9.53 -29.38 -12.00
N GLY A 313 9.40 -28.60 -13.06
CA GLY A 313 8.14 -28.44 -13.83
C GLY A 313 7.20 -27.42 -13.19
N ILE A 314 5.92 -27.75 -13.09
CA ILE A 314 4.94 -26.90 -12.39
C ILE A 314 5.22 -27.02 -10.88
N PRO A 315 5.47 -25.91 -10.18
CA PRO A 315 5.68 -25.92 -8.74
C PRO A 315 4.54 -26.65 -8.03
N THR A 316 4.88 -27.63 -7.19
CA THR A 316 3.88 -28.50 -6.54
C THR A 316 4.28 -28.81 -5.11
N LEU A 317 3.34 -28.68 -4.18
CA LEU A 317 3.43 -29.12 -2.80
C LEU A 317 2.70 -30.47 -2.68
N ASP A 318 3.41 -31.49 -2.21
CA ASP A 318 2.83 -32.82 -2.02
C ASP A 318 2.05 -32.90 -0.70
N ASN A 319 0.91 -33.61 -0.67
CA ASN A 319 0.03 -33.71 0.51
C ASN A 319 0.73 -34.31 1.73
N PHE A 320 1.63 -35.29 1.52
CA PHE A 320 2.35 -35.92 2.63
C PHE A 320 3.23 -34.94 3.41
N VAL A 321 3.72 -33.87 2.76
CA VAL A 321 4.48 -32.80 3.44
C VAL A 321 3.55 -32.06 4.41
N VAL A 322 2.33 -31.77 3.98
CA VAL A 322 1.30 -31.11 4.79
C VAL A 322 0.86 -32.04 5.94
N GLU A 323 0.57 -33.30 5.64
CA GLU A 323 0.13 -34.29 6.63
C GLU A 323 1.16 -34.56 7.74
N LYS A 324 2.46 -34.51 7.45
CA LYS A 324 3.55 -34.72 8.41
C LYS A 324 3.92 -33.49 9.25
N LEU A 325 3.36 -32.34 8.98
CA LEU A 325 3.65 -31.14 9.75
C LEU A 325 3.21 -31.34 11.21
N GLN A 326 4.10 -31.09 12.15
CA GLN A 326 3.81 -31.16 13.59
C GLN A 326 3.03 -29.92 14.03
N ILE A 327 1.96 -30.12 14.79
CA ILE A 327 1.06 -29.07 15.25
C ILE A 327 0.87 -29.20 16.76
N PRO A 328 0.98 -28.12 17.54
CA PRO A 328 0.67 -28.11 18.95
C PRO A 328 -0.84 -28.19 19.17
N ILE A 329 -1.27 -28.96 20.15
CA ILE A 329 -2.69 -29.14 20.51
C ILE A 329 -2.93 -28.66 21.95
N PRO A 330 -2.93 -27.34 22.18
CA PRO A 330 -3.34 -26.81 23.49
C PRO A 330 -4.84 -27.04 23.70
N SER A 331 -5.34 -26.78 24.92
CA SER A 331 -6.77 -26.91 25.19
C SER A 331 -7.61 -26.04 24.25
N LEU A 332 -8.84 -26.45 23.91
CA LEU A 332 -9.75 -25.67 23.07
C LEU A 332 -10.04 -24.26 23.62
N VAL A 333 -9.98 -24.09 24.95
CA VAL A 333 -10.12 -22.79 25.62
C VAL A 333 -8.92 -21.90 25.25
N GLU A 334 -7.71 -22.44 25.29
CA GLU A 334 -6.50 -21.71 24.93
C GLU A 334 -6.46 -21.41 23.42
N GLN A 335 -6.80 -22.38 22.57
CA GLN A 335 -6.94 -22.14 21.14
C GLN A 335 -7.92 -20.97 20.86
N SER A 336 -9.08 -20.95 21.53
CA SER A 336 -10.08 -19.90 21.36
C SER A 336 -9.59 -18.54 21.87
N ARG A 337 -8.81 -18.51 22.97
CA ARG A 337 -8.18 -17.30 23.50
C ARG A 337 -7.20 -16.71 22.49
N ILE A 338 -6.33 -17.54 21.94
CA ILE A 338 -5.33 -17.14 20.92
C ILE A 338 -6.04 -16.60 19.69
N VAL A 339 -7.04 -17.31 19.16
CA VAL A 339 -7.83 -16.87 18.00
C VAL A 339 -8.47 -15.52 18.25
N SER A 340 -9.10 -15.30 19.43
CA SER A 340 -9.73 -14.01 19.76
C SER A 340 -8.76 -12.83 19.75
N ILE A 341 -7.49 -13.06 20.08
CA ILE A 341 -6.45 -12.02 20.04
C ILE A 341 -6.03 -11.77 18.58
N LEU A 342 -5.70 -12.84 17.85
CA LEU A 342 -5.16 -12.73 16.50
C LEU A 342 -6.20 -12.23 15.49
N ASP A 343 -7.48 -12.60 15.62
CA ASP A 343 -8.57 -12.08 14.79
C ASP A 343 -8.71 -10.54 14.91
N LYS A 344 -8.50 -9.96 16.09
CA LYS A 344 -8.54 -8.49 16.26
C LYS A 344 -7.42 -7.80 15.49
N PHE A 345 -6.22 -8.38 15.51
CA PHE A 345 -5.09 -7.85 14.74
C PHE A 345 -5.30 -8.03 13.23
N ASP A 346 -5.82 -9.18 12.82
CA ASP A 346 -6.10 -9.47 11.42
C ASP A 346 -7.10 -8.47 10.84
N ILE A 347 -8.25 -8.28 11.50
CA ILE A 347 -9.24 -7.26 11.11
C ILE A 347 -8.62 -5.87 11.04
N LEU A 348 -7.83 -5.48 12.05
CA LEU A 348 -7.22 -4.15 12.12
C LEU A 348 -6.23 -3.90 10.97
N THR A 349 -5.48 -4.92 10.56
CA THR A 349 -4.33 -4.77 9.65
C THR A 349 -4.58 -5.20 8.21
N THR A 350 -5.58 -6.04 7.95
CA THR A 350 -5.83 -6.62 6.62
C THR A 350 -7.20 -6.30 6.05
N SER A 351 -8.21 -6.06 6.90
CA SER A 351 -9.58 -5.86 6.44
C SER A 351 -9.75 -4.61 5.57
N ILE A 352 -10.27 -4.80 4.35
CA ILE A 352 -10.63 -3.72 3.42
C ILE A 352 -12.01 -3.13 3.71
N SER A 353 -12.83 -3.81 4.54
CA SER A 353 -14.17 -3.35 4.94
C SER A 353 -14.16 -2.63 6.28
N GLU A 354 -13.14 -2.87 7.10
CA GLU A 354 -12.94 -2.31 8.43
C GLU A 354 -11.44 -2.07 8.65
N GLY A 355 -11.05 -1.53 9.80
CA GLY A 355 -9.64 -1.37 10.16
C GLY A 355 -8.88 -0.28 9.39
N LEU A 356 -7.55 -0.31 9.55
CA LEU A 356 -6.63 0.71 9.02
C LEU A 356 -6.58 0.77 7.49
N PRO A 357 -6.56 -0.35 6.74
CA PRO A 357 -6.52 -0.27 5.28
C PRO A 357 -7.74 0.46 4.69
N LYS A 358 -8.94 0.25 5.25
CA LYS A 358 -10.14 0.99 4.86
C LYS A 358 -10.02 2.48 5.16
N GLU A 359 -9.57 2.82 6.37
CA GLU A 359 -9.41 4.22 6.75
C GLU A 359 -8.43 4.94 5.83
N ILE A 360 -7.26 4.34 5.56
CA ILE A 360 -6.26 4.86 4.63
C ILE A 360 -6.87 5.09 3.23
N ALA A 361 -7.63 4.12 2.71
CA ALA A 361 -8.29 4.26 1.41
C ALA A 361 -9.32 5.39 1.38
N LEU A 362 -10.11 5.56 2.47
CA LEU A 362 -11.08 6.65 2.60
C LEU A 362 -10.41 8.01 2.73
N ARG A 363 -9.31 8.12 3.52
CA ARG A 363 -8.54 9.36 3.65
C ARG A 363 -7.86 9.76 2.35
N LYS A 364 -7.37 8.79 1.58
CA LYS A 364 -6.84 9.03 0.24
C LYS A 364 -7.89 9.63 -0.69
N LYS A 365 -9.09 9.06 -0.76
CA LYS A 365 -10.20 9.59 -1.55
C LYS A 365 -10.63 11.00 -1.09
N GLN A 366 -10.63 11.23 0.22
CA GLN A 366 -10.94 12.52 0.80
C GLN A 366 -9.88 13.56 0.42
N TYR A 367 -8.60 13.22 0.49
CA TYR A 367 -7.50 14.06 0.04
C TYR A 367 -7.63 14.41 -1.45
N GLU A 368 -7.84 13.43 -2.32
CA GLU A 368 -8.00 13.65 -3.76
C GLU A 368 -9.16 14.61 -4.07
N TYR A 369 -10.30 14.40 -3.42
CA TYR A 369 -11.46 15.28 -3.56
C TYR A 369 -11.15 16.73 -3.15
N TYR A 370 -10.56 16.95 -1.97
CA TYR A 370 -10.25 18.29 -1.48
C TYR A 370 -9.11 18.95 -2.28
N ARG A 371 -8.11 18.19 -2.68
CA ARG A 371 -7.04 18.69 -3.55
C ARG A 371 -7.62 19.24 -4.84
N ASP A 372 -8.45 18.47 -5.52
CA ASP A 372 -9.02 18.86 -6.80
C ASP A 372 -9.96 20.06 -6.63
N MET A 373 -10.76 20.10 -5.58
CA MET A 373 -11.64 21.24 -5.27
C MET A 373 -10.86 22.52 -4.96
N LEU A 374 -9.79 22.44 -4.15
CA LEU A 374 -9.01 23.61 -3.69
C LEU A 374 -8.08 24.18 -4.76
N LEU A 375 -7.73 23.40 -5.76
CA LEU A 375 -6.75 23.77 -6.80
C LEU A 375 -7.41 23.99 -8.18
N THR A 376 -8.74 23.85 -8.26
CA THR A 376 -9.52 24.14 -9.48
C THR A 376 -10.16 25.52 -9.37
N PHE A 377 -9.71 26.44 -10.20
CA PHE A 377 -10.27 27.78 -10.28
C PHE A 377 -10.94 28.00 -11.64
N PRO A 378 -12.04 28.76 -11.71
CA PRO A 378 -12.65 29.11 -12.98
C PRO A 378 -11.70 29.98 -13.80
N LYS A 379 -11.50 29.60 -15.07
CA LYS A 379 -10.83 30.51 -16.01
C LYS A 379 -11.81 31.62 -16.33
N SER A 380 -11.41 32.87 -16.12
CA SER A 380 -12.16 34.02 -16.66
C SER A 380 -12.23 33.84 -18.18
N GLU A 381 -13.40 33.77 -18.75
CA GLU A 381 -13.56 33.97 -20.18
C GLU A 381 -13.07 35.39 -20.50
N LEU A 382 -11.89 35.46 -21.17
CA LEU A 382 -11.36 36.70 -21.75
C LEU A 382 -12.04 36.93 -23.10
#